data_1677fc66ae68d1209ce1567febbcbf40
#
_entry.id   1677fc66ae68d1209ce1567febbcbf40
#
_cell.length_a   1.000
_cell.length_b   1.000
_cell.length_c   1.000
_cell.angle_alpha   90.00
_cell.angle_beta   90.00
_cell.angle_gamma   90.00
#
_symmetry.space_group_name_H-M   'P 1'
#
loop_
_entity.id
_entity.type
_entity.pdbx_description
1 polymer ?
#
loop_
_entity_poly.entity_id
_entity_poly.type
_entity_poly.pdbx_seq_one_letter_code
_entity_poly.pdbx_strand_id
1 'polypeptide(L)'
;MKKDLAIGYDSFSDLIGNNCYYVDKTQFLKTVLQDKSKVMLITRPRRFGKTLFMSTLESFLRIDLKNPGSTHTQETLFDGLNVSKDSEFCSEYMGQFPTVFVSFKDVYGQCFEDVQRLMAETIQGAFFPFRFLLESKELTAQERNLISAFVNLDFSLQAIPKGYLEKSLQMLVSALAKHFKKPAVLLIDEYDVPLAKASKKSYYDAVLNMLRQMLSQVLKPRDVSQEIVSQSYLKKAILTGCLRVSKESIFTGLNNPAINTVWSEDLSLSDSIGFTPMEVSQLLDYFGLTSRSEDVKLWYDGYKFAGKDIYCPWDVINFADQAIKSGKPRTFEPRNYWANTSSNEAIQDFLGFLGEQDAEKMQTLVDGSSIEIDVNDQLNYGNMKEHRSQDFWTLLLATGYLTLVNSSPKGSSNTTYEVKIPNREILETFKTNIQVYFSTGNPSYAQSAQTIVHAILAGRTNEVSVLLKTLLRGFVSVRDTATKAPSENFYHGFLNGIFSCAGSLVSNYKSQPEAGNGYADIAFLSETTTGRIGVVIEIKYCKDPDDLYEAAEAAISQIHGKGYGAYFDKLGCPRKLVYGIAFCRKDCAVTSGELPHGS
;
A
#
# COMPACT_ATOMS: atom_id res chain seq x y z
N MET A 1 -9.91 -28.50 18.91
CA MET A 1 -10.82 -27.33 18.88
C MET A 1 -10.57 -26.64 17.53
N LYS A 2 -11.61 -26.12 16.85
CA LYS A 2 -11.42 -25.38 15.59
C LYS A 2 -10.70 -24.07 15.91
N LYS A 3 -9.69 -23.71 15.10
CA LYS A 3 -8.95 -22.44 15.27
C LYS A 3 -9.79 -21.26 14.79
N ASP A 4 -9.60 -20.10 15.39
CA ASP A 4 -10.26 -18.86 15.00
C ASP A 4 -9.46 -18.09 13.93
N LEU A 5 -10.12 -17.19 13.18
CA LEU A 5 -9.43 -16.30 12.24
C LEU A 5 -8.70 -15.19 13.01
N ALA A 6 -7.45 -14.96 12.65
CA ALA A 6 -6.58 -13.97 13.28
C ALA A 6 -6.71 -12.60 12.59
N ILE A 7 -7.57 -11.72 13.11
CA ILE A 7 -7.70 -10.34 12.59
C ILE A 7 -6.93 -9.39 13.49
N GLY A 8 -6.02 -8.61 12.88
CA GLY A 8 -5.29 -7.56 13.59
C GLY A 8 -4.16 -8.07 14.49
N TYR A 9 -3.77 -9.33 14.38
CA TYR A 9 -2.61 -9.86 15.10
C TYR A 9 -1.32 -9.49 14.36
N ASP A 10 -0.43 -8.79 15.05
CA ASP A 10 0.93 -8.49 14.61
C ASP A 10 1.99 -9.23 15.46
N SER A 11 1.58 -9.89 16.55
CA SER A 11 2.40 -10.72 17.42
C SER A 11 2.16 -12.20 17.15
N PHE A 12 3.25 -12.93 16.81
CA PHE A 12 3.19 -14.38 16.59
C PHE A 12 2.83 -15.15 17.87
N SER A 13 3.43 -14.78 19.02
CA SER A 13 3.14 -15.43 20.29
C SER A 13 1.67 -15.28 20.71
N ASP A 14 1.09 -14.09 20.47
CA ASP A 14 -0.32 -13.84 20.79
C ASP A 14 -1.25 -14.62 19.84
N LEU A 15 -0.89 -14.68 18.56
CA LEU A 15 -1.64 -15.43 17.56
C LEU A 15 -1.71 -16.92 17.91
N ILE A 16 -0.57 -17.53 18.23
CA ILE A 16 -0.50 -18.95 18.63
C ILE A 16 -1.17 -19.16 19.99
N GLY A 17 -0.89 -18.30 20.96
CA GLY A 17 -1.44 -18.38 22.32
C GLY A 17 -2.97 -18.29 22.37
N ASN A 18 -3.58 -17.53 21.45
CA ASN A 18 -5.03 -17.42 21.30
C ASN A 18 -5.63 -18.48 20.37
N ASN A 19 -4.89 -19.54 20.03
CA ASN A 19 -5.35 -20.63 19.16
C ASN A 19 -5.91 -20.16 17.81
N CYS A 20 -5.32 -19.12 17.21
CA CYS A 20 -5.70 -18.62 15.92
C CYS A 20 -5.13 -19.48 14.77
N TYR A 21 -5.79 -19.43 13.61
CA TYR A 21 -5.29 -20.08 12.39
C TYR A 21 -4.06 -19.33 11.89
N TYR A 22 -2.94 -20.00 11.86
CA TYR A 22 -1.68 -19.48 11.34
C TYR A 22 -1.32 -20.15 10.01
N VAL A 23 -1.08 -19.35 8.97
CA VAL A 23 -0.49 -19.82 7.72
C VAL A 23 1.02 -19.94 7.95
N ASP A 24 1.50 -21.17 8.01
CA ASP A 24 2.85 -21.47 8.45
C ASP A 24 3.92 -21.02 7.42
N LYS A 25 4.66 -19.99 7.79
CA LYS A 25 5.81 -19.43 7.05
C LYS A 25 7.15 -19.72 7.70
N THR A 26 7.17 -20.58 8.72
CA THR A 26 8.36 -20.79 9.56
C THR A 26 9.52 -21.44 8.82
N GLN A 27 9.30 -22.12 7.68
CA GLN A 27 10.38 -22.64 6.84
C GLN A 27 11.32 -21.54 6.32
N PHE A 28 10.83 -20.31 6.16
CA PHE A 28 11.62 -19.17 5.69
C PHE A 28 12.59 -18.59 6.74
N LEU A 29 12.40 -18.93 8.02
CA LEU A 29 13.35 -18.58 9.08
C LEU A 29 14.76 -19.10 8.74
N LYS A 30 14.84 -20.32 8.24
CA LYS A 30 16.10 -20.93 7.80
C LYS A 30 16.75 -20.13 6.68
N THR A 31 15.99 -19.79 5.64
CA THR A 31 16.47 -18.99 4.50
C THR A 31 17.04 -17.65 4.96
N VAL A 32 16.32 -16.93 5.82
CA VAL A 32 16.76 -15.62 6.33
C VAL A 32 18.00 -15.74 7.21
N LEU A 33 18.06 -16.71 8.12
CA LEU A 33 19.12 -16.82 9.12
C LEU A 33 20.41 -17.43 8.59
N GLN A 34 20.33 -18.31 7.60
CA GLN A 34 21.50 -18.93 6.93
C GLN A 34 22.04 -18.10 5.77
N ASP A 35 21.32 -17.10 5.29
CA ASP A 35 21.86 -16.12 4.34
C ASP A 35 23.11 -15.44 4.93
N LYS A 36 24.17 -15.31 4.12
CA LYS A 36 25.49 -14.83 4.58
C LYS A 36 25.58 -13.31 4.75
N SER A 37 24.59 -12.54 4.30
CA SER A 37 24.58 -11.10 4.46
C SER A 37 24.42 -10.72 5.94
N LYS A 38 25.14 -9.70 6.37
CA LYS A 38 24.98 -9.14 7.73
C LYS A 38 23.71 -8.31 7.89
N VAL A 39 23.26 -7.71 6.80
CA VAL A 39 22.08 -6.84 6.76
C VAL A 39 21.18 -7.32 5.63
N MET A 40 19.92 -7.55 5.94
CA MET A 40 18.89 -7.93 4.98
C MET A 40 17.75 -6.90 5.05
N LEU A 41 17.33 -6.41 3.89
CA LEU A 41 16.16 -5.56 3.73
C LEU A 41 15.11 -6.30 2.91
N ILE A 42 13.91 -6.45 3.48
CA ILE A 42 12.77 -7.06 2.82
C ILE A 42 11.68 -6.01 2.66
N THR A 43 11.37 -5.62 1.43
CA THR A 43 10.29 -4.69 1.16
C THR A 43 9.09 -5.40 0.55
N ARG A 44 7.92 -5.17 1.12
CA ARG A 44 6.63 -5.68 0.64
C ARG A 44 5.56 -4.61 0.82
N PRO A 45 4.50 -4.63 0.05
CA PRO A 45 3.38 -3.72 0.25
C PRO A 45 2.81 -3.83 1.67
N ARG A 46 2.00 -2.87 2.06
CA ARG A 46 1.31 -2.89 3.36
C ARG A 46 0.33 -4.05 3.44
N ARG A 47 0.08 -4.55 4.68
CA ARG A 47 -0.90 -5.62 4.98
C ARG A 47 -0.55 -7.02 4.47
N PHE A 48 0.67 -7.22 3.97
CA PHE A 48 1.14 -8.54 3.56
C PHE A 48 1.67 -9.41 4.70
N GLY A 49 1.76 -8.90 5.95
CA GLY A 49 2.20 -9.68 7.11
C GLY A 49 3.68 -9.51 7.46
N LYS A 50 4.34 -8.41 7.06
CA LYS A 50 5.74 -8.09 7.40
C LYS A 50 5.99 -8.14 8.90
N THR A 51 5.18 -7.42 9.68
CA THR A 51 5.31 -7.35 11.14
C THR A 51 5.15 -8.73 11.81
N LEU A 52 4.18 -9.53 11.35
CA LEU A 52 3.98 -10.89 11.86
C LEU A 52 5.20 -11.78 11.56
N PHE A 53 5.78 -11.68 10.36
CA PHE A 53 6.99 -12.40 10.01
C PHE A 53 8.18 -12.00 10.89
N MET A 54 8.34 -10.69 11.17
CA MET A 54 9.37 -10.18 12.07
C MET A 54 9.14 -10.66 13.52
N SER A 55 7.89 -10.65 13.99
CA SER A 55 7.53 -11.18 15.30
C SER A 55 7.76 -12.70 15.41
N THR A 56 7.57 -13.45 14.31
CA THR A 56 7.91 -14.88 14.24
C THR A 56 9.42 -15.09 14.39
N LEU A 57 10.25 -14.29 13.70
CA LEU A 57 11.71 -14.29 13.84
C LEU A 57 12.14 -13.97 15.27
N GLU A 58 11.58 -12.93 15.87
CA GLU A 58 11.86 -12.55 17.24
C GLU A 58 11.52 -13.70 18.20
N SER A 59 10.32 -14.24 18.11
CA SER A 59 9.85 -15.33 18.98
C SER A 59 10.72 -16.58 18.85
N PHE A 60 11.24 -16.87 17.65
CA PHE A 60 12.09 -18.02 17.42
C PHE A 60 13.51 -17.85 17.99
N LEU A 61 14.11 -16.67 17.82
CA LEU A 61 15.51 -16.40 18.12
C LEU A 61 15.76 -16.03 19.59
N ARG A 62 14.79 -15.35 20.20
CA ARG A 62 14.96 -14.64 21.47
C ARG A 62 15.31 -15.58 22.61
N ILE A 63 16.42 -15.29 23.31
CA ILE A 63 16.77 -15.93 24.58
C ILE A 63 15.65 -15.70 25.60
N ASP A 64 15.26 -16.75 26.33
CA ASP A 64 14.37 -16.59 27.47
C ASP A 64 15.08 -15.79 28.57
N LEU A 65 14.63 -14.55 28.80
CA LEU A 65 15.27 -13.65 29.75
C LEU A 65 15.09 -14.10 31.21
N LYS A 66 14.08 -14.94 31.51
CA LYS A 66 13.84 -15.48 32.86
C LYS A 66 14.67 -16.72 33.10
N ASN A 67 14.88 -17.54 32.10
CA ASN A 67 15.62 -18.78 32.14
C ASN A 67 16.61 -18.88 30.95
N PRO A 68 17.70 -18.10 30.98
CA PRO A 68 18.69 -18.13 29.89
C PRO A 68 19.23 -19.55 29.66
N GLY A 69 19.10 -20.06 28.44
CA GLY A 69 19.46 -21.42 28.06
C GLY A 69 18.29 -22.41 27.99
N SER A 70 17.09 -22.04 28.42
CA SER A 70 15.87 -22.82 28.18
C SER A 70 15.27 -22.44 26.80
N THR A 71 14.83 -23.45 26.05
CA THR A 71 14.12 -23.32 24.78
C THR A 71 12.65 -23.70 24.87
N HIS A 72 12.19 -24.05 26.08
CA HIS A 72 10.84 -24.58 26.30
C HIS A 72 9.71 -23.68 25.79
N THR A 73 9.83 -22.37 25.96
CA THR A 73 8.84 -21.39 25.44
C THR A 73 8.75 -21.47 23.92
N GLN A 74 9.90 -21.50 23.24
CA GLN A 74 9.97 -21.58 21.78
C GLN A 74 9.48 -22.94 21.27
N GLU A 75 9.92 -24.03 21.90
CA GLU A 75 9.46 -25.38 21.56
C GLU A 75 7.93 -25.47 21.62
N THR A 76 7.31 -24.88 22.64
CA THR A 76 5.84 -24.85 22.78
C THR A 76 5.18 -23.98 21.68
N LEU A 77 5.74 -22.80 21.36
CA LEU A 77 5.18 -21.90 20.37
C LEU A 77 5.29 -22.44 18.93
N PHE A 78 6.37 -23.17 18.65
CA PHE A 78 6.66 -23.68 17.29
C PHE A 78 6.30 -25.16 17.12
N ASP A 79 5.68 -25.80 18.13
CA ASP A 79 5.28 -27.20 18.03
C ASP A 79 4.37 -27.46 16.84
N GLY A 80 4.72 -28.49 16.06
CA GLY A 80 4.00 -28.89 14.86
C GLY A 80 4.16 -27.98 13.63
N LEU A 81 4.89 -26.86 13.74
CA LEU A 81 5.20 -25.97 12.61
C LEU A 81 6.37 -26.52 11.78
N ASN A 82 6.51 -26.02 10.54
CA ASN A 82 7.51 -26.53 9.59
C ASN A 82 8.94 -26.43 10.12
N VAL A 83 9.29 -25.34 10.82
CA VAL A 83 10.64 -25.15 11.36
C VAL A 83 11.00 -26.21 12.40
N SER A 84 10.03 -26.69 13.21
CA SER A 84 10.28 -27.68 14.25
C SER A 84 10.70 -29.07 13.73
N LYS A 85 10.49 -29.32 12.43
CA LYS A 85 10.91 -30.55 11.76
C LYS A 85 12.43 -30.60 11.49
N ASP A 86 13.13 -29.46 11.55
CA ASP A 86 14.57 -29.33 11.34
C ASP A 86 15.26 -29.18 12.71
N SER A 87 15.52 -30.29 13.37
CA SER A 87 16.10 -30.32 14.72
C SER A 87 17.50 -29.71 14.80
N GLU A 88 18.32 -29.86 13.76
CA GLU A 88 19.67 -29.29 13.68
C GLU A 88 19.59 -27.75 13.63
N PHE A 89 18.77 -27.22 12.76
CA PHE A 89 18.53 -25.78 12.67
C PHE A 89 17.93 -25.23 13.97
N CYS A 90 16.97 -25.91 14.56
CA CYS A 90 16.39 -25.48 15.84
C CYS A 90 17.45 -25.45 16.95
N SER A 91 18.32 -26.46 17.06
CA SER A 91 19.37 -26.48 18.08
C SER A 91 20.39 -25.35 17.93
N GLU A 92 20.66 -24.89 16.70
CA GLU A 92 21.60 -23.79 16.42
C GLU A 92 20.99 -22.40 16.68
N TYR A 93 19.70 -22.21 16.37
CA TYR A 93 19.09 -20.87 16.32
C TYR A 93 17.97 -20.62 17.33
N MET A 94 17.16 -21.63 17.70
CA MET A 94 15.98 -21.46 18.53
C MET A 94 16.35 -21.07 19.96
N GLY A 95 15.94 -19.86 20.38
CA GLY A 95 16.22 -19.34 21.72
C GLY A 95 17.70 -19.02 21.97
N GLN A 96 18.54 -18.90 20.93
CA GLN A 96 19.99 -18.82 21.09
C GLN A 96 20.56 -17.41 21.05
N PHE A 97 19.80 -16.40 20.63
CA PHE A 97 20.33 -15.06 20.39
C PHE A 97 19.61 -13.99 21.21
N PRO A 98 20.34 -13.05 21.85
CA PRO A 98 19.72 -11.82 22.32
C PRO A 98 19.17 -11.07 21.09
N THR A 99 17.86 -10.81 21.10
CA THR A 99 17.14 -10.25 19.95
C THR A 99 16.47 -8.96 20.34
N VAL A 100 16.78 -7.89 19.59
CA VAL A 100 16.18 -6.56 19.71
C VAL A 100 15.17 -6.39 18.60
N PHE A 101 13.91 -6.13 18.92
CA PHE A 101 12.86 -5.79 17.97
C PHE A 101 12.39 -4.35 18.16
N VAL A 102 12.36 -3.58 17.08
CA VAL A 102 11.94 -2.18 17.08
C VAL A 102 11.05 -1.93 15.87
N SER A 103 9.91 -1.28 16.06
CA SER A 103 9.03 -0.85 14.98
C SER A 103 8.95 0.68 14.93
N PHE A 104 9.15 1.27 13.75
CA PHE A 104 9.05 2.71 13.55
C PHE A 104 7.68 3.14 13.02
N LYS A 105 6.66 2.28 13.11
CA LYS A 105 5.32 2.52 12.56
C LYS A 105 4.66 3.82 13.07
N ASP A 106 4.94 4.20 14.32
CA ASP A 106 4.32 5.35 14.99
C ASP A 106 5.27 6.55 15.11
N VAL A 107 6.45 6.51 14.47
CA VAL A 107 7.45 7.58 14.53
C VAL A 107 7.19 8.63 13.45
N TYR A 108 6.32 9.59 13.73
CA TYR A 108 6.01 10.73 12.86
C TYR A 108 5.47 11.90 13.69
N GLY A 109 5.49 13.13 13.16
CA GLY A 109 5.05 14.31 13.90
C GLY A 109 4.77 15.52 13.02
N GLN A 110 4.42 16.65 13.63
CA GLN A 110 4.21 17.90 12.91
C GLN A 110 5.52 18.69 12.73
N CYS A 111 6.47 18.50 13.62
CA CYS A 111 7.82 19.08 13.58
C CYS A 111 8.87 18.00 13.82
N PHE A 112 10.16 18.37 13.67
CA PHE A 112 11.27 17.44 13.89
C PHE A 112 11.36 16.99 15.34
N GLU A 113 11.08 17.87 16.27
CA GLU A 113 11.10 17.61 17.71
C GLU A 113 10.10 16.52 18.11
N ASP A 114 8.91 16.51 17.49
CA ASP A 114 7.91 15.44 17.69
C ASP A 114 8.46 14.09 17.22
N VAL A 115 9.05 14.06 16.02
CA VAL A 115 9.64 12.83 15.45
C VAL A 115 10.78 12.33 16.33
N GLN A 116 11.63 13.24 16.81
CA GLN A 116 12.76 12.92 17.69
C GLN A 116 12.27 12.35 19.02
N ARG A 117 11.23 12.95 19.63
CA ARG A 117 10.63 12.48 20.87
C ARG A 117 10.02 11.09 20.70
N LEU A 118 9.19 10.87 19.66
CA LEU A 118 8.57 9.56 19.39
C LEU A 118 9.61 8.49 19.06
N MET A 119 10.69 8.84 18.38
CA MET A 119 11.82 7.94 18.16
C MET A 119 12.47 7.56 19.50
N ALA A 120 12.68 8.54 20.39
CA ALA A 120 13.27 8.29 21.70
C ALA A 120 12.40 7.39 22.58
N GLU A 121 11.08 7.62 22.59
CA GLU A 121 10.10 6.76 23.28
C GLU A 121 10.11 5.33 22.71
N THR A 122 10.16 5.19 21.38
CA THR A 122 10.25 3.90 20.70
C THR A 122 11.52 3.14 21.10
N ILE A 123 12.66 3.83 21.10
CA ILE A 123 13.94 3.26 21.52
C ILE A 123 13.93 2.90 23.02
N GLN A 124 13.38 3.77 23.86
CA GLN A 124 13.24 3.46 25.30
C GLN A 124 12.42 2.18 25.50
N GLY A 125 11.33 2.01 24.75
CA GLY A 125 10.55 0.77 24.73
C GLY A 125 11.39 -0.46 24.42
N ALA A 126 12.34 -0.34 23.47
CA ALA A 126 13.25 -1.43 23.12
C ALA A 126 14.28 -1.76 24.23
N PHE A 127 14.66 -0.79 25.06
CA PHE A 127 15.54 -1.03 26.22
C PHE A 127 14.80 -1.66 27.41
N PHE A 128 13.50 -1.43 27.51
CA PHE A 128 12.73 -1.77 28.70
C PHE A 128 12.80 -3.26 29.11
N PRO A 129 12.71 -4.25 28.19
CA PRO A 129 12.87 -5.65 28.54
C PRO A 129 14.26 -6.02 29.08
N PHE A 130 15.26 -5.19 28.81
CA PHE A 130 16.67 -5.43 29.11
C PHE A 130 17.19 -4.60 30.29
N ARG A 131 16.32 -4.16 31.20
CA ARG A 131 16.69 -3.40 32.41
C ARG A 131 17.72 -4.08 33.29
N PHE A 132 17.79 -5.41 33.28
CA PHE A 132 18.81 -6.18 34.01
C PHE A 132 20.25 -5.82 33.59
N LEU A 133 20.45 -5.20 32.42
CA LEU A 133 21.76 -4.70 31.98
C LEU A 133 22.33 -3.61 32.89
N LEU A 134 21.48 -2.93 33.68
CA LEU A 134 21.92 -1.93 34.68
C LEU A 134 22.74 -2.59 35.81
N GLU A 135 22.54 -3.88 36.05
CA GLU A 135 23.22 -4.66 37.07
C GLU A 135 24.24 -5.66 36.49
N SER A 136 24.43 -5.63 35.17
CA SER A 136 25.31 -6.57 34.46
C SER A 136 26.78 -6.35 34.87
N LYS A 137 27.43 -7.43 35.33
CA LYS A 137 28.85 -7.45 35.67
C LYS A 137 29.76 -7.45 34.44
N GLU A 138 29.25 -7.81 33.28
CA GLU A 138 29.97 -7.85 32.03
C GLU A 138 30.08 -6.44 31.37
N LEU A 139 29.37 -5.45 31.94
CA LEU A 139 29.40 -4.07 31.47
C LEU A 139 30.19 -3.16 32.40
N THR A 140 30.90 -2.21 31.81
CA THR A 140 31.58 -1.14 32.57
C THR A 140 30.57 -0.21 33.25
N ALA A 141 31.01 0.51 34.28
CA ALA A 141 30.18 1.50 34.95
C ALA A 141 29.69 2.59 33.97
N GLN A 142 30.53 2.97 33.00
CA GLN A 142 30.18 3.96 31.98
C GLN A 142 29.07 3.45 31.05
N GLU A 143 29.12 2.19 30.60
CA GLU A 143 28.08 1.57 29.78
C GLU A 143 26.75 1.46 30.52
N ARG A 144 26.76 1.04 31.79
CA ARG A 144 25.55 1.01 32.62
C ARG A 144 24.94 2.40 32.81
N ASN A 145 25.75 3.43 33.01
CA ASN A 145 25.25 4.81 33.11
C ASN A 145 24.60 5.28 31.80
N LEU A 146 25.15 4.91 30.65
CA LEU A 146 24.56 5.22 29.35
C LEU A 146 23.22 4.50 29.17
N ILE A 147 23.12 3.22 29.54
CA ILE A 147 21.86 2.45 29.48
C ILE A 147 20.83 3.06 30.43
N SER A 148 21.25 3.42 31.65
CA SER A 148 20.38 4.04 32.66
C SER A 148 19.71 5.31 32.13
N ALA A 149 20.43 6.09 31.33
CA ALA A 149 19.86 7.27 30.74
C ALA A 149 18.74 6.97 29.75
N PHE A 150 18.82 5.89 28.94
CA PHE A 150 17.70 5.50 28.08
C PHE A 150 16.52 4.92 28.85
N VAL A 151 16.79 4.12 29.86
CA VAL A 151 15.74 3.47 30.66
C VAL A 151 14.94 4.46 31.51
N ASN A 152 15.60 5.51 32.03
CA ASN A 152 15.06 6.42 33.05
C ASN A 152 14.77 7.84 32.54
N LEU A 153 15.00 8.14 31.28
CA LEU A 153 14.75 9.48 30.73
C LEU A 153 13.24 9.75 30.68
N ASP A 154 12.85 10.90 31.22
CA ASP A 154 11.48 11.42 31.06
C ASP A 154 11.43 12.44 29.92
N PHE A 155 10.99 11.99 28.76
CA PHE A 155 10.93 12.82 27.55
C PHE A 155 9.91 13.96 27.62
N SER A 156 9.04 13.95 28.62
CA SER A 156 8.11 15.07 28.88
C SER A 156 8.78 16.25 29.59
N LEU A 157 9.88 15.98 30.29
CA LEU A 157 10.55 16.96 31.16
C LEU A 157 11.99 17.29 30.73
N GLN A 158 12.61 16.46 29.90
CA GLN A 158 14.04 16.57 29.58
C GLN A 158 14.29 16.58 28.09
N ALA A 159 15.17 17.46 27.62
CA ALA A 159 15.65 17.46 26.26
C ALA A 159 16.52 16.21 25.99
N ILE A 160 16.35 15.61 24.81
CA ILE A 160 17.18 14.49 24.37
C ILE A 160 18.60 15.00 24.10
N PRO A 161 19.62 14.44 24.75
CA PRO A 161 21.00 14.87 24.52
C PRO A 161 21.41 14.65 23.05
N LYS A 162 22.07 15.64 22.45
CA LYS A 162 22.54 15.57 21.06
C LYS A 162 23.45 14.36 20.85
N GLY A 163 23.22 13.62 19.77
CA GLY A 163 24.02 12.43 19.40
C GLY A 163 23.73 11.19 20.24
N TYR A 164 22.78 11.27 21.15
CA TYR A 164 22.45 10.16 22.05
C TYR A 164 21.60 9.10 21.34
N LEU A 165 20.59 9.56 20.62
CA LEU A 165 19.66 8.72 19.88
C LEU A 165 20.35 7.94 18.76
N GLU A 166 21.29 8.57 18.09
CA GLU A 166 22.06 7.98 16.98
C GLU A 166 22.90 6.77 17.41
N LYS A 167 23.36 6.74 18.67
CA LYS A 167 24.14 5.62 19.22
C LYS A 167 23.31 4.57 19.94
N SER A 168 22.04 4.81 20.12
CA SER A 168 21.15 4.02 20.97
C SER A 168 21.11 2.53 20.62
N LEU A 169 20.78 2.19 19.38
CA LEU A 169 20.68 0.80 18.92
C LEU A 169 22.05 0.09 18.96
N GLN A 170 23.13 0.77 18.59
CA GLN A 170 24.48 0.22 18.71
C GLN A 170 24.80 -0.14 20.16
N MET A 171 24.47 0.76 21.08
CA MET A 171 24.74 0.57 22.52
C MET A 171 23.95 -0.63 23.05
N LEU A 172 22.66 -0.73 22.74
CA LEU A 172 21.82 -1.86 23.19
C LEU A 172 22.34 -3.20 22.65
N VAL A 173 22.62 -3.26 21.34
CA VAL A 173 23.15 -4.48 20.69
C VAL A 173 24.49 -4.87 21.29
N SER A 174 25.42 -3.93 21.52
CA SER A 174 26.73 -4.23 22.09
C SER A 174 26.65 -4.66 23.56
N ALA A 175 25.78 -4.02 24.36
CA ALA A 175 25.58 -4.39 25.77
C ALA A 175 24.99 -5.79 25.92
N LEU A 176 24.00 -6.14 25.09
CA LEU A 176 23.42 -7.48 25.06
C LEU A 176 24.44 -8.53 24.64
N ALA A 177 25.22 -8.26 23.61
CA ALA A 177 26.25 -9.19 23.15
C ALA A 177 27.32 -9.44 24.19
N LYS A 178 27.74 -8.42 24.94
CA LYS A 178 28.67 -8.56 26.07
C LYS A 178 28.06 -9.38 27.21
N HIS A 179 26.83 -9.05 27.62
CA HIS A 179 26.15 -9.72 28.73
C HIS A 179 25.95 -11.22 28.48
N PHE A 180 25.43 -11.57 27.29
CA PHE A 180 25.16 -12.97 26.95
C PHE A 180 26.35 -13.71 26.33
N LYS A 181 27.47 -13.00 26.05
CA LYS A 181 28.65 -13.53 25.33
C LYS A 181 28.29 -14.19 23.98
N LYS A 182 27.22 -13.65 23.35
CA LYS A 182 26.69 -14.09 22.05
C LYS A 182 26.30 -12.85 21.23
N PRO A 183 26.58 -12.83 19.91
CA PRO A 183 26.18 -11.69 19.08
C PRO A 183 24.66 -11.54 19.06
N ALA A 184 24.17 -10.30 19.06
CA ALA A 184 22.75 -10.00 19.05
C ALA A 184 22.17 -9.99 17.63
N VAL A 185 20.85 -10.22 17.52
CA VAL A 185 20.07 -9.99 16.28
C VAL A 185 19.25 -8.73 16.44
N LEU A 186 19.22 -7.90 15.38
CA LEU A 186 18.45 -6.65 15.34
C LEU A 186 17.35 -6.76 14.27
N LEU A 187 16.12 -6.58 14.69
CA LEU A 187 14.93 -6.58 13.84
C LEU A 187 14.31 -5.18 13.85
N ILE A 188 14.19 -4.55 12.68
CA ILE A 188 13.60 -3.21 12.52
C ILE A 188 12.43 -3.30 11.56
N ASP A 189 11.23 -3.09 12.07
CA ASP A 189 10.01 -3.07 11.27
C ASP A 189 9.61 -1.65 10.88
N GLU A 190 9.03 -1.51 9.66
CA GLU A 190 8.55 -0.23 9.10
C GLU A 190 9.63 0.89 9.14
N TYR A 191 10.88 0.53 8.77
CA TYR A 191 12.05 1.41 8.87
C TYR A 191 11.93 2.72 8.09
N ASP A 192 11.11 2.74 7.05
CA ASP A 192 10.92 3.83 6.11
C ASP A 192 9.75 4.77 6.47
N VAL A 193 8.91 4.41 7.44
CA VAL A 193 7.74 5.21 7.84
C VAL A 193 8.08 6.64 8.28
N PRO A 194 9.12 6.89 9.10
CA PRO A 194 9.47 8.27 9.47
C PRO A 194 9.79 9.15 8.26
N LEU A 195 10.46 8.59 7.24
CA LEU A 195 10.78 9.30 6.00
C LEU A 195 9.56 9.49 5.12
N ALA A 196 8.71 8.46 4.99
CA ALA A 196 7.47 8.55 4.23
C ALA A 196 6.57 9.67 4.76
N LYS A 197 6.41 9.76 6.08
CA LYS A 197 5.58 10.79 6.73
C LYS A 197 6.21 12.19 6.72
N ALA A 198 7.55 12.27 6.67
CA ALA A 198 8.27 13.53 6.57
C ALA A 198 8.47 14.02 5.11
N SER A 199 8.11 13.25 4.09
CA SER A 199 8.47 13.48 2.69
C SER A 199 8.15 14.89 2.17
N LYS A 200 7.06 15.50 2.65
CA LYS A 200 6.61 16.86 2.28
C LYS A 200 6.99 17.94 3.29
N LYS A 201 7.62 17.56 4.39
CA LYS A 201 7.89 18.49 5.49
C LYS A 201 9.27 19.13 5.31
N SER A 202 9.43 20.35 5.84
CA SER A 202 10.70 21.07 5.82
C SER A 202 11.82 20.38 6.61
N TYR A 203 11.46 19.52 7.55
CA TYR A 203 12.40 18.80 8.42
C TYR A 203 12.79 17.40 7.88
N TYR A 204 12.44 17.05 6.64
CA TYR A 204 12.78 15.75 6.03
C TYR A 204 14.25 15.38 6.15
N ASP A 205 15.14 16.32 5.81
CA ASP A 205 16.58 16.09 5.85
C ASP A 205 17.11 15.86 7.28
N ALA A 206 16.49 16.48 8.28
CA ALA A 206 16.82 16.24 9.68
C ALA A 206 16.45 14.81 10.11
N VAL A 207 15.27 14.32 9.72
CA VAL A 207 14.84 12.92 9.97
C VAL A 207 15.74 11.94 9.23
N LEU A 208 16.05 12.20 7.96
CA LEU A 208 16.96 11.37 7.16
C LEU A 208 18.34 11.27 7.81
N ASN A 209 18.91 12.39 8.27
CA ASN A 209 20.20 12.40 8.92
C ASN A 209 20.20 11.66 10.25
N MET A 210 19.16 11.83 11.07
CA MET A 210 18.98 11.09 12.33
C MET A 210 18.95 9.57 12.08
N LEU A 211 18.11 9.10 11.17
CA LEU A 211 18.02 7.67 10.81
C LEU A 211 19.32 7.14 10.23
N ARG A 212 19.93 7.89 9.31
CA ARG A 212 21.22 7.52 8.70
C ARG A 212 22.30 7.33 9.76
N GLN A 213 22.43 8.24 10.71
CA GLN A 213 23.42 8.15 11.77
C GLN A 213 23.12 6.97 12.68
N MET A 214 21.88 6.80 13.14
CA MET A 214 21.46 5.69 14.00
C MET A 214 21.72 4.33 13.33
N LEU A 215 21.26 4.12 12.10
CA LEU A 215 21.43 2.86 11.41
C LEU A 215 22.88 2.60 11.01
N SER A 216 23.62 3.62 10.57
CA SER A 216 25.05 3.44 10.23
C SER A 216 25.92 3.06 11.42
N GLN A 217 25.60 3.50 12.63
CA GLN A 217 26.34 3.14 13.84
C GLN A 217 26.16 1.65 14.19
N VAL A 218 24.95 1.11 14.07
CA VAL A 218 24.67 -0.28 14.47
C VAL A 218 24.95 -1.28 13.35
N LEU A 219 24.73 -0.89 12.09
CA LEU A 219 24.83 -1.81 10.96
C LEU A 219 26.25 -1.93 10.38
N LYS A 220 27.14 -0.96 10.64
CA LYS A 220 28.55 -1.05 10.23
C LYS A 220 29.34 -1.85 11.27
N PRO A 221 30.03 -2.93 10.88
CA PRO A 221 30.96 -3.57 11.78
C PRO A 221 32.10 -2.58 12.08
N ARG A 222 32.25 -2.18 13.34
CA ARG A 222 33.46 -1.49 13.79
C ARG A 222 34.39 -2.56 14.31
N ASP A 223 35.57 -2.64 13.74
CA ASP A 223 36.70 -3.33 14.38
C ASP A 223 37.03 -2.56 15.66
N VAL A 224 36.52 -3.05 16.77
CA VAL A 224 36.90 -2.53 18.07
C VAL A 224 38.15 -3.26 18.49
N SER A 225 39.29 -2.64 18.22
CA SER A 225 40.61 -2.79 18.83
C SER A 225 41.20 -4.20 18.95
N GLN A 226 42.33 -4.39 18.31
CA GLN A 226 43.60 -5.01 18.71
C GLN A 226 43.68 -6.17 19.69
N GLU A 227 42.62 -6.74 20.19
CA GLU A 227 42.66 -7.98 20.98
C GLU A 227 41.95 -9.12 20.25
N ILE A 228 42.74 -10.07 19.89
CA ILE A 228 42.51 -11.44 19.41
C ILE A 228 41.03 -11.88 19.46
N VAL A 229 40.44 -12.03 18.25
CA VAL A 229 39.05 -12.41 17.95
C VAL A 229 38.06 -11.23 17.91
N SER A 230 37.99 -10.57 16.78
CA SER A 230 36.94 -9.58 16.46
C SER A 230 35.57 -10.25 16.29
N GLN A 231 34.91 -10.60 17.38
CA GLN A 231 33.50 -11.00 17.32
C GLN A 231 32.65 -9.74 17.11
N SER A 232 32.04 -9.63 15.95
CA SER A 232 31.02 -8.61 15.67
C SER A 232 29.90 -8.75 16.71
N TYR A 233 29.53 -7.66 17.41
CA TYR A 233 28.41 -7.66 18.36
C TYR A 233 27.07 -7.96 17.69
N LEU A 234 26.99 -7.76 16.38
CA LEU A 234 25.79 -8.00 15.57
C LEU A 234 25.94 -9.32 14.79
N LYS A 235 25.05 -10.28 15.02
CA LYS A 235 24.92 -11.50 14.24
C LYS A 235 24.31 -11.17 12.87
N LYS A 236 23.13 -10.56 12.88
CA LYS A 236 22.36 -10.17 11.69
C LYS A 236 21.41 -9.03 12.02
N ALA A 237 21.17 -8.16 11.06
CA ALA A 237 20.10 -7.18 11.09
C ALA A 237 19.11 -7.45 9.95
N ILE A 238 17.82 -7.44 10.26
CA ILE A 238 16.75 -7.62 9.28
C ILE A 238 15.83 -6.40 9.39
N LEU A 239 15.60 -5.75 8.26
CA LEU A 239 14.77 -4.56 8.16
C LEU A 239 13.59 -4.85 7.24
N THR A 240 12.41 -4.34 7.60
CA THR A 240 11.22 -4.40 6.74
C THR A 240 10.64 -3.01 6.51
N GLY A 241 10.05 -2.81 5.34
CA GLY A 241 9.41 -1.56 4.93
C GLY A 241 8.63 -1.71 3.63
N CYS A 242 8.14 -0.60 3.09
CA CYS A 242 7.47 -0.58 1.80
C CYS A 242 8.43 -0.23 0.66
N LEU A 243 9.29 0.77 0.85
CA LEU A 243 10.26 1.20 -0.15
C LEU A 243 11.68 0.80 0.22
N ARG A 244 12.47 0.54 -0.82
CA ARG A 244 13.92 0.55 -0.71
C ARG A 244 14.38 2.00 -0.75
N VAL A 245 14.59 2.62 0.41
CA VAL A 245 15.24 3.95 0.45
C VAL A 245 16.69 3.82 -0.02
N SER A 246 17.10 4.63 -0.99
CA SER A 246 18.33 4.45 -1.74
C SER A 246 19.59 4.26 -0.87
N LYS A 247 20.59 3.53 -1.43
CA LYS A 247 21.87 3.27 -0.79
C LYS A 247 22.57 4.52 -0.31
N GLU A 248 22.44 5.61 -1.06
CA GLU A 248 23.10 6.90 -0.77
C GLU A 248 22.45 7.67 0.38
N SER A 249 21.22 7.32 0.77
CA SER A 249 20.52 8.04 1.84
C SER A 249 20.69 7.39 3.22
N ILE A 250 20.31 6.13 3.42
CA ILE A 250 20.37 5.47 4.74
C ILE A 250 21.52 4.46 4.83
N PHE A 251 21.75 3.70 3.75
CA PHE A 251 22.70 2.59 3.74
C PHE A 251 24.07 2.95 3.20
N THR A 252 24.42 4.25 3.14
CA THR A 252 25.72 4.72 2.70
C THR A 252 26.86 4.09 3.51
N GLY A 253 27.74 3.36 2.82
CA GLY A 253 28.90 2.71 3.43
C GLY A 253 28.59 1.39 4.14
N LEU A 254 27.42 0.78 3.93
CA LEU A 254 27.21 -0.63 4.26
C LEU A 254 27.78 -1.52 3.14
N ASN A 255 28.50 -2.56 3.53
CA ASN A 255 28.99 -3.57 2.60
C ASN A 255 27.83 -4.46 2.19
N ASN A 256 27.31 -4.27 0.97
CA ASN A 256 26.35 -5.12 0.27
C ASN A 256 25.23 -5.72 1.15
N PRO A 257 24.24 -4.93 1.60
CA PRO A 257 23.04 -5.51 2.21
C PRO A 257 22.31 -6.39 1.16
N ALA A 258 21.79 -7.54 1.61
CA ALA A 258 20.86 -8.31 0.79
C ALA A 258 19.53 -7.54 0.72
N ILE A 259 19.07 -7.25 -0.48
CA ILE A 259 17.83 -6.47 -0.67
C ILE A 259 16.86 -7.33 -1.47
N ASN A 260 15.70 -7.59 -0.88
CA ASN A 260 14.62 -8.35 -1.50
C ASN A 260 13.36 -7.46 -1.62
N THR A 261 13.11 -6.98 -2.83
CA THR A 261 11.96 -6.14 -3.20
C THR A 261 10.90 -6.97 -3.93
N VAL A 262 9.75 -6.39 -4.23
CA VAL A 262 8.71 -7.05 -5.04
C VAL A 262 9.16 -7.33 -6.48
N TRP A 263 10.15 -6.58 -6.99
CA TRP A 263 10.75 -6.79 -8.33
C TRP A 263 12.11 -7.49 -8.29
N SER A 264 12.54 -8.03 -7.13
CA SER A 264 13.74 -8.86 -7.06
C SER A 264 13.53 -10.18 -7.81
N GLU A 265 14.56 -10.67 -8.47
CA GLU A 265 14.56 -11.97 -9.13
C GLU A 265 14.82 -13.14 -8.16
N ASP A 266 15.23 -12.83 -6.93
CA ASP A 266 15.52 -13.84 -5.90
C ASP A 266 14.23 -14.52 -5.43
N LEU A 267 14.10 -15.80 -5.76
CA LEU A 267 12.96 -16.66 -5.43
C LEU A 267 12.94 -17.09 -3.96
N SER A 268 14.04 -16.94 -3.23
CA SER A 268 14.23 -17.55 -1.91
C SER A 268 13.23 -17.03 -0.85
N LEU A 269 12.79 -15.78 -0.99
CA LEU A 269 11.85 -15.13 -0.07
C LEU A 269 10.56 -14.65 -0.75
N SER A 270 10.28 -15.10 -1.97
CA SER A 270 9.13 -14.63 -2.75
C SER A 270 7.78 -14.87 -2.07
N ASP A 271 7.65 -15.99 -1.39
CA ASP A 271 6.43 -16.43 -0.70
C ASP A 271 6.56 -16.46 0.84
N SER A 272 7.63 -15.86 1.37
CA SER A 272 7.82 -15.71 2.84
C SER A 272 6.80 -14.77 3.49
N ILE A 273 6.31 -13.80 2.73
CA ILE A 273 5.36 -12.77 3.16
C ILE A 273 4.23 -12.72 2.13
N GLY A 274 2.98 -12.78 2.59
CA GLY A 274 1.80 -12.97 1.76
C GLY A 274 1.33 -14.42 1.74
N PHE A 275 0.20 -14.71 1.11
CA PHE A 275 -0.35 -16.07 0.99
C PHE A 275 -0.23 -16.57 -0.44
N THR A 276 0.23 -17.81 -0.61
CA THR A 276 0.22 -18.51 -1.90
C THR A 276 -1.21 -19.00 -2.23
N PRO A 277 -1.51 -19.30 -3.50
CA PRO A 277 -2.82 -19.88 -3.88
C PRO A 277 -3.15 -21.16 -3.12
N MET A 278 -2.15 -22.01 -2.85
CA MET A 278 -2.34 -23.24 -2.08
C MET A 278 -2.75 -22.96 -0.63
N GLU A 279 -2.07 -22.02 0.02
CA GLU A 279 -2.38 -21.62 1.41
C GLU A 279 -3.75 -20.98 1.53
N VAL A 280 -4.16 -20.16 0.55
CA VAL A 280 -5.51 -19.61 0.48
C VAL A 280 -6.55 -20.71 0.31
N SER A 281 -6.30 -21.68 -0.57
CA SER A 281 -7.20 -22.84 -0.75
C SER A 281 -7.36 -23.64 0.55
N GLN A 282 -6.25 -23.88 1.28
CA GLN A 282 -6.28 -24.57 2.57
C GLN A 282 -7.04 -23.78 3.65
N LEU A 283 -6.88 -22.46 3.69
CA LEU A 283 -7.61 -21.58 4.59
C LEU A 283 -9.11 -21.63 4.29
N LEU A 284 -9.50 -21.47 3.04
CA LEU A 284 -10.90 -21.49 2.63
C LEU A 284 -11.56 -22.85 2.91
N ASP A 285 -10.84 -23.95 2.68
CA ASP A 285 -11.32 -25.29 3.01
C ASP A 285 -11.52 -25.46 4.52
N TYR A 286 -10.52 -25.07 5.32
CA TYR A 286 -10.59 -25.17 6.78
C TYR A 286 -11.80 -24.44 7.36
N PHE A 287 -12.15 -23.28 6.80
CA PHE A 287 -13.29 -22.47 7.25
C PHE A 287 -14.61 -22.79 6.53
N GLY A 288 -14.62 -23.72 5.57
CA GLY A 288 -15.82 -24.12 4.83
C GLY A 288 -16.27 -23.10 3.79
N LEU A 289 -15.31 -22.37 3.22
CA LEU A 289 -15.50 -21.32 2.22
C LEU A 289 -15.01 -21.71 0.82
N THR A 290 -14.75 -22.98 0.55
CA THR A 290 -14.19 -23.48 -0.73
C THR A 290 -15.05 -23.05 -1.94
N SER A 291 -16.38 -22.98 -1.78
CA SER A 291 -17.28 -22.50 -2.82
C SER A 291 -17.09 -21.03 -3.22
N ARG A 292 -16.27 -20.28 -2.50
CA ARG A 292 -15.99 -18.85 -2.73
C ARG A 292 -14.58 -18.61 -3.31
N SER A 293 -13.87 -19.67 -3.70
CA SER A 293 -12.50 -19.58 -4.20
C SER A 293 -12.36 -18.66 -5.41
N GLU A 294 -13.33 -18.72 -6.36
CA GLU A 294 -13.31 -17.86 -7.55
C GLU A 294 -13.52 -16.38 -7.20
N ASP A 295 -14.40 -16.08 -6.24
CA ASP A 295 -14.60 -14.71 -5.78
C ASP A 295 -13.36 -14.15 -5.10
N VAL A 296 -12.76 -14.95 -4.20
CA VAL A 296 -11.51 -14.58 -3.51
C VAL A 296 -10.38 -14.37 -4.50
N LYS A 297 -10.30 -15.21 -5.54
CA LYS A 297 -9.32 -15.06 -6.62
C LYS A 297 -9.54 -13.78 -7.41
N LEU A 298 -10.76 -13.51 -7.85
CA LEU A 298 -11.09 -12.33 -8.64
C LEU A 298 -10.78 -11.02 -7.89
N TRP A 299 -11.05 -11.01 -6.57
CA TRP A 299 -10.97 -9.81 -5.77
C TRP A 299 -9.61 -9.56 -5.12
N TYR A 300 -8.86 -10.61 -4.72
CA TYR A 300 -7.71 -10.48 -3.82
C TYR A 300 -6.43 -11.16 -4.32
N ASP A 301 -6.48 -11.88 -5.45
CA ASP A 301 -5.30 -12.47 -6.09
C ASP A 301 -4.54 -11.44 -6.94
N GLY A 302 -3.53 -11.91 -7.64
CA GLY A 302 -2.90 -11.23 -8.78
C GLY A 302 -1.58 -10.54 -8.47
N TYR A 303 -1.12 -10.51 -7.22
CA TYR A 303 0.23 -10.05 -6.94
C TYR A 303 1.26 -11.09 -7.38
N LYS A 304 2.40 -10.59 -7.90
CA LYS A 304 3.54 -11.45 -8.26
C LYS A 304 4.80 -10.94 -7.59
N PHE A 305 5.42 -11.82 -6.79
CA PHE A 305 6.73 -11.57 -6.18
C PHE A 305 7.71 -12.59 -6.73
N ALA A 306 8.74 -12.14 -7.46
CA ALA A 306 9.69 -13.02 -8.17
C ALA A 306 8.98 -14.14 -8.99
N GLY A 307 7.87 -13.81 -9.64
CA GLY A 307 7.09 -14.74 -10.50
C GLY A 307 6.10 -15.66 -9.78
N LYS A 308 6.06 -15.70 -8.45
CA LYS A 308 5.06 -16.45 -7.68
C LYS A 308 3.80 -15.61 -7.46
N ASP A 309 2.64 -16.23 -7.62
CA ASP A 309 1.35 -15.62 -7.32
C ASP A 309 1.13 -15.53 -5.81
N ILE A 310 0.76 -14.34 -5.33
CA ILE A 310 0.63 -14.02 -3.91
C ILE A 310 -0.66 -13.24 -3.69
N TYR A 311 -1.41 -13.63 -2.66
CA TYR A 311 -2.58 -12.90 -2.15
C TYR A 311 -2.17 -11.99 -0.99
N CYS A 312 -2.88 -10.88 -0.83
CA CYS A 312 -2.80 -10.07 0.37
C CYS A 312 -3.49 -10.78 1.55
N PRO A 313 -2.78 -11.15 2.62
CA PRO A 313 -3.38 -11.88 3.75
C PRO A 313 -4.52 -11.13 4.43
N TRP A 314 -4.39 -9.82 4.57
CA TRP A 314 -5.38 -8.97 5.20
C TRP A 314 -6.76 -9.08 4.52
N ASP A 315 -6.78 -9.06 3.20
CA ASP A 315 -8.03 -9.06 2.42
C ASP A 315 -8.70 -10.42 2.50
N VAL A 316 -7.93 -11.50 2.34
CA VAL A 316 -8.41 -12.89 2.43
C VAL A 316 -8.98 -13.19 3.82
N ILE A 317 -8.27 -12.80 4.89
CA ILE A 317 -8.71 -13.05 6.27
C ILE A 317 -9.97 -12.24 6.61
N ASN A 318 -10.01 -10.96 6.22
CA ASN A 318 -11.20 -10.12 6.46
C ASN A 318 -12.41 -10.62 5.69
N PHE A 319 -12.25 -11.04 4.43
CA PHE A 319 -13.34 -11.65 3.68
C PHE A 319 -13.86 -12.90 4.38
N ALA A 320 -12.97 -13.81 4.77
CA ALA A 320 -13.34 -15.06 5.42
C ALA A 320 -14.09 -14.81 6.74
N ASP A 321 -13.59 -13.91 7.58
CA ASP A 321 -14.21 -13.54 8.85
C ASP A 321 -15.61 -12.95 8.67
N GLN A 322 -15.75 -11.97 7.78
CA GLN A 322 -17.02 -11.31 7.55
C GLN A 322 -18.03 -12.25 6.87
N ALA A 323 -17.59 -13.09 5.95
CA ALA A 323 -18.45 -14.09 5.33
C ALA A 323 -19.04 -15.06 6.38
N ILE A 324 -18.21 -15.52 7.32
CA ILE A 324 -18.64 -16.38 8.42
C ILE A 324 -19.61 -15.64 9.34
N LYS A 325 -19.25 -14.45 9.80
CA LYS A 325 -20.05 -13.62 10.72
C LYS A 325 -21.41 -13.19 10.13
N SER A 326 -21.49 -13.09 8.81
CA SER A 326 -22.75 -12.76 8.12
C SER A 326 -23.85 -13.83 8.30
N GLY A 327 -23.48 -15.05 8.69
CA GLY A 327 -24.39 -16.21 8.72
C GLY A 327 -24.83 -16.71 7.33
N LYS A 328 -24.37 -16.06 6.26
CA LYS A 328 -24.67 -16.41 4.85
C LYS A 328 -23.39 -16.45 4.00
N PRO A 329 -22.43 -17.30 4.35
CA PRO A 329 -21.09 -17.25 3.72
C PRO A 329 -21.13 -17.52 2.21
N ARG A 330 -22.11 -18.27 1.71
CA ARG A 330 -22.25 -18.59 0.27
C ARG A 330 -22.68 -17.40 -0.60
N THR A 331 -23.34 -16.42 -0.02
CA THR A 331 -23.90 -15.24 -0.74
C THR A 331 -23.30 -13.92 -0.27
N PHE A 332 -22.29 -13.98 0.61
CA PHE A 332 -21.61 -12.77 1.09
C PHE A 332 -20.78 -12.16 -0.04
N GLU A 333 -21.06 -10.90 -0.38
CA GLU A 333 -20.34 -10.19 -1.44
C GLU A 333 -18.94 -9.73 -0.96
N PRO A 334 -17.88 -9.98 -1.77
CA PRO A 334 -16.57 -9.44 -1.49
C PRO A 334 -16.59 -7.91 -1.42
N ARG A 335 -15.69 -7.34 -0.63
CA ARG A 335 -15.61 -5.90 -0.38
C ARG A 335 -14.18 -5.42 -0.48
N ASN A 336 -14.01 -4.11 -0.59
CA ASN A 336 -12.72 -3.48 -0.55
C ASN A 336 -12.29 -3.30 0.92
N TYR A 337 -11.24 -4.03 1.35
CA TYR A 337 -10.64 -3.96 2.68
C TYR A 337 -9.36 -3.12 2.68
N TRP A 338 -8.80 -2.87 1.50
CA TRP A 338 -7.50 -2.21 1.33
C TRP A 338 -7.62 -0.68 1.28
N ALA A 339 -8.74 -0.12 0.81
CA ALA A 339 -8.93 1.30 0.47
C ALA A 339 -8.71 2.29 1.63
N ASN A 340 -8.89 1.89 2.89
CA ASN A 340 -8.78 2.78 4.06
C ASN A 340 -7.35 2.87 4.62
N THR A 341 -6.32 2.74 3.78
CA THR A 341 -4.93 2.80 4.18
C THR A 341 -4.29 4.15 3.87
N SER A 342 -3.38 4.60 4.74
CA SER A 342 -2.71 5.91 4.67
C SER A 342 -1.80 6.15 3.45
N SER A 343 -1.74 5.23 2.47
CA SER A 343 -0.94 5.39 1.24
C SER A 343 -1.64 6.20 0.14
N ASN A 344 -2.94 6.47 0.28
CA ASN A 344 -3.70 7.21 -0.72
C ASN A 344 -3.21 8.66 -0.90
N GLU A 345 -2.71 9.29 0.18
CA GLU A 345 -2.17 10.66 0.14
C GLU A 345 -1.00 10.79 -0.85
N ALA A 346 -0.08 9.81 -0.87
CA ALA A 346 1.07 9.86 -1.76
C ALA A 346 0.68 9.79 -3.24
N ILE A 347 -0.35 9.02 -3.59
CA ILE A 347 -0.85 8.93 -4.97
C ILE A 347 -1.54 10.22 -5.38
N GLN A 348 -2.40 10.76 -4.51
CA GLN A 348 -3.09 12.01 -4.79
C GLN A 348 -2.14 13.16 -5.08
N ASP A 349 -0.97 13.16 -4.42
CA ASP A 349 0.07 14.17 -4.64
C ASP A 349 0.66 14.15 -6.04
N PHE A 350 0.88 12.97 -6.60
CA PHE A 350 1.46 12.83 -7.93
C PHE A 350 0.44 13.08 -9.06
N LEU A 351 -0.84 12.80 -8.81
CA LEU A 351 -1.88 12.93 -9.84
C LEU A 351 -1.92 14.33 -10.48
N GLY A 352 -1.61 15.39 -9.71
CA GLY A 352 -1.58 16.78 -10.19
C GLY A 352 -0.40 17.12 -11.10
N PHE A 353 0.60 16.26 -11.18
CA PHE A 353 1.84 16.50 -11.94
C PHE A 353 2.04 15.51 -13.09
N LEU A 354 1.12 14.57 -13.27
CA LEU A 354 1.20 13.56 -14.32
C LEU A 354 1.05 14.20 -15.70
N GLY A 355 1.90 13.78 -16.62
CA GLY A 355 1.84 14.13 -18.02
C GLY A 355 0.80 13.31 -18.78
N GLU A 356 0.63 13.63 -20.06
CA GLU A 356 -0.31 12.93 -20.96
C GLU A 356 0.00 11.44 -21.09
N GLN A 357 1.29 11.08 -21.22
CA GLN A 357 1.73 9.69 -21.30
C GLN A 357 1.38 8.89 -20.03
N ASP A 358 1.46 9.53 -18.85
CA ASP A 358 1.08 8.89 -17.60
C ASP A 358 -0.43 8.70 -17.52
N ALA A 359 -1.22 9.66 -18.01
CA ALA A 359 -2.67 9.54 -18.10
C ALA A 359 -3.08 8.39 -19.05
N GLU A 360 -2.41 8.23 -20.20
CA GLU A 360 -2.63 7.11 -21.13
C GLU A 360 -2.28 5.77 -20.47
N LYS A 361 -1.16 5.71 -19.76
CA LYS A 361 -0.77 4.51 -18.98
C LYS A 361 -1.79 4.17 -17.91
N MET A 362 -2.28 5.18 -17.17
CA MET A 362 -3.31 4.97 -16.15
C MET A 362 -4.60 4.41 -16.76
N GLN A 363 -5.01 4.94 -17.92
CA GLN A 363 -6.18 4.46 -18.63
C GLN A 363 -6.01 3.01 -19.07
N THR A 364 -4.87 2.69 -19.69
CA THR A 364 -4.52 1.33 -20.11
C THR A 364 -4.63 0.33 -18.94
N LEU A 365 -4.19 0.74 -17.75
CA LEU A 365 -4.31 -0.06 -16.53
C LEU A 365 -5.75 -0.24 -16.07
N VAL A 366 -6.56 0.83 -16.11
CA VAL A 366 -7.99 0.78 -15.71
C VAL A 366 -8.81 -0.10 -16.66
N ASP A 367 -8.40 -0.17 -17.93
CA ASP A 367 -8.99 -1.06 -18.94
C ASP A 367 -8.57 -2.53 -18.79
N GLY A 368 -7.75 -2.84 -17.78
CA GLY A 368 -7.31 -4.19 -17.47
C GLY A 368 -6.09 -4.67 -18.27
N SER A 369 -5.45 -3.78 -19.04
CA SER A 369 -4.23 -4.08 -19.79
C SER A 369 -2.98 -3.79 -18.96
N SER A 370 -1.82 -4.29 -19.42
CA SER A 370 -0.52 -4.02 -18.83
C SER A 370 0.17 -2.83 -19.50
N ILE A 371 1.08 -2.20 -18.77
CA ILE A 371 1.94 -1.13 -19.24
C ILE A 371 3.41 -1.42 -18.96
N GLU A 372 4.31 -0.74 -19.65
CA GLU A 372 5.74 -0.75 -19.34
C GLU A 372 6.11 0.47 -18.50
N ILE A 373 6.87 0.21 -17.43
CA ILE A 373 7.42 1.24 -16.55
C ILE A 373 8.92 1.01 -16.34
N ASP A 374 9.66 2.10 -16.14
CA ASP A 374 11.02 2.02 -15.65
C ASP A 374 11.01 2.16 -14.13
N VAL A 375 11.58 1.17 -13.44
CA VAL A 375 11.68 1.17 -11.99
C VAL A 375 12.92 1.96 -11.56
N ASN A 376 12.74 2.89 -10.65
CA ASN A 376 13.84 3.65 -10.03
C ASN A 376 14.32 2.94 -8.75
N ASP A 377 15.37 2.15 -8.86
CA ASP A 377 16.01 1.48 -7.71
C ASP A 377 16.63 2.46 -6.69
N GLN A 378 16.77 3.72 -7.05
CA GLN A 378 17.31 4.76 -6.18
C GLN A 378 16.23 5.70 -5.65
N LEU A 379 14.96 5.30 -5.76
CA LEU A 379 13.85 6.09 -5.24
C LEU A 379 14.05 6.38 -3.74
N ASN A 380 13.92 7.64 -3.37
CA ASN A 380 13.82 8.07 -1.99
C ASN A 380 12.66 9.05 -1.80
N TYR A 381 12.13 9.12 -0.59
CA TYR A 381 10.99 9.99 -0.30
C TYR A 381 11.27 11.49 -0.49
N GLY A 382 12.54 11.92 -0.43
CA GLY A 382 12.93 13.32 -0.67
C GLY A 382 12.81 13.74 -2.12
N ASN A 383 13.10 12.83 -3.05
CA ASN A 383 13.03 13.09 -4.50
C ASN A 383 11.60 13.10 -5.01
N MET A 384 10.63 12.60 -4.24
CA MET A 384 9.21 12.66 -4.62
C MET A 384 8.71 14.08 -4.84
N LYS A 385 9.37 15.10 -4.28
CA LYS A 385 9.08 16.52 -4.53
C LYS A 385 9.35 16.94 -5.98
N GLU A 386 10.17 16.19 -6.71
CA GLU A 386 10.49 16.46 -8.12
C GLU A 386 9.40 15.94 -9.07
N HIS A 387 8.44 15.17 -8.57
CA HIS A 387 7.28 14.62 -9.29
C HIS A 387 7.63 13.94 -10.62
N ARG A 388 8.72 13.16 -10.63
CA ARG A 388 9.12 12.40 -11.83
C ARG A 388 8.15 11.25 -12.07
N SER A 389 7.75 11.06 -13.33
CA SER A 389 6.88 9.94 -13.73
C SER A 389 7.44 8.58 -13.29
N GLN A 390 8.73 8.33 -13.46
CA GLN A 390 9.40 7.10 -13.04
C GLN A 390 9.24 6.83 -11.54
N ASP A 391 9.35 7.85 -10.69
CA ASP A 391 9.21 7.73 -9.23
C ASP A 391 7.77 7.41 -8.84
N PHE A 392 6.80 7.99 -9.52
CA PHE A 392 5.38 7.66 -9.34
C PHE A 392 5.07 6.19 -9.64
N TRP A 393 5.50 5.69 -10.80
CA TRP A 393 5.25 4.30 -11.19
C TRP A 393 5.97 3.31 -10.27
N THR A 394 7.20 3.62 -9.84
CA THR A 394 7.95 2.84 -8.86
C THR A 394 7.23 2.79 -7.51
N LEU A 395 6.69 3.93 -7.05
CA LEU A 395 5.92 4.01 -5.81
C LEU A 395 4.66 3.14 -5.89
N LEU A 396 3.90 3.19 -6.99
CA LEU A 396 2.71 2.37 -7.19
C LEU A 396 3.02 0.86 -7.14
N LEU A 397 4.13 0.45 -7.75
CA LEU A 397 4.59 -0.94 -7.70
C LEU A 397 5.01 -1.36 -6.28
N ALA A 398 5.82 -0.56 -5.61
CA ALA A 398 6.31 -0.86 -4.27
C ALA A 398 5.20 -0.88 -3.20
N THR A 399 4.19 -0.05 -3.36
CA THR A 399 3.06 0.06 -2.42
C THR A 399 1.91 -0.91 -2.70
N GLY A 400 1.95 -1.62 -3.84
CA GLY A 400 0.99 -2.67 -4.18
C GLY A 400 -0.24 -2.21 -4.98
N TYR A 401 -0.22 -1.00 -5.54
CA TYR A 401 -1.23 -0.59 -6.54
C TYR A 401 -1.00 -1.27 -7.90
N LEU A 402 0.24 -1.64 -8.16
CA LEU A 402 0.64 -2.39 -9.34
C LEU A 402 1.32 -3.69 -8.94
N THR A 403 1.32 -4.63 -9.87
CA THR A 403 2.05 -5.88 -9.76
C THR A 403 2.80 -6.17 -11.05
N LEU A 404 3.85 -6.97 -10.97
CA LEU A 404 4.58 -7.45 -12.14
C LEU A 404 3.72 -8.41 -12.97
N VAL A 405 3.82 -8.34 -14.28
CA VAL A 405 3.32 -9.38 -15.19
C VAL A 405 4.34 -10.51 -15.29
N ASN A 406 5.61 -10.16 -15.45
CA ASN A 406 6.74 -11.08 -15.51
C ASN A 406 7.80 -10.69 -14.47
N SER A 407 8.57 -11.67 -13.99
CA SER A 407 9.58 -11.45 -12.94
C SER A 407 10.88 -10.81 -13.43
N SER A 408 11.14 -10.85 -14.75
CA SER A 408 12.36 -10.31 -15.34
C SER A 408 12.11 -9.01 -16.07
N PRO A 409 13.07 -8.07 -16.09
CA PRO A 409 12.98 -6.85 -16.86
C PRO A 409 12.93 -7.15 -18.37
N LYS A 410 12.34 -6.25 -19.14
CA LYS A 410 12.22 -6.34 -20.58
C LYS A 410 13.41 -5.68 -21.30
N GLY A 411 13.87 -6.31 -22.37
CA GLY A 411 14.89 -5.75 -23.28
C GLY A 411 16.31 -5.74 -22.71
N SER A 412 17.13 -4.81 -23.20
CA SER A 412 18.52 -4.61 -22.75
C SER A 412 18.62 -3.72 -21.49
N SER A 413 17.52 -3.13 -21.05
CA SER A 413 17.43 -2.34 -19.83
C SER A 413 17.07 -3.26 -18.67
N ASN A 414 17.87 -3.25 -17.61
CA ASN A 414 17.60 -4.04 -16.40
C ASN A 414 16.58 -3.37 -15.47
N THR A 415 15.88 -2.32 -15.90
CA THR A 415 14.98 -1.51 -15.08
C THR A 415 13.56 -1.42 -15.62
N THR A 416 13.30 -1.81 -16.87
CA THR A 416 11.97 -1.75 -17.48
C THR A 416 11.17 -3.01 -17.20
N TYR A 417 10.02 -2.86 -16.54
CA TYR A 417 9.13 -3.95 -16.18
C TYR A 417 7.73 -3.77 -16.76
N GLU A 418 7.10 -4.88 -17.11
CA GLU A 418 5.67 -4.89 -17.46
C GLU A 418 4.84 -5.06 -16.19
N VAL A 419 3.90 -4.14 -15.97
CA VAL A 419 3.07 -4.10 -14.77
C VAL A 419 1.59 -3.96 -15.11
N LYS A 420 0.73 -4.40 -14.18
CA LYS A 420 -0.73 -4.26 -14.28
C LYS A 420 -1.34 -4.00 -12.90
N ILE A 421 -2.62 -3.63 -12.85
CA ILE A 421 -3.41 -3.65 -11.61
C ILE A 421 -3.61 -5.11 -11.20
N PRO A 422 -3.34 -5.49 -9.92
CA PRO A 422 -3.36 -6.90 -9.53
C PRO A 422 -4.75 -7.54 -9.57
N ASN A 423 -5.79 -6.84 -9.10
CA ASN A 423 -7.10 -7.43 -8.88
C ASN A 423 -8.22 -6.39 -8.86
N ARG A 424 -9.46 -6.85 -8.67
CA ARG A 424 -10.65 -6.00 -8.67
C ARG A 424 -10.68 -5.01 -7.51
N GLU A 425 -10.23 -5.41 -6.32
CA GLU A 425 -10.18 -4.52 -5.15
C GLU A 425 -9.32 -3.29 -5.41
N ILE A 426 -8.12 -3.51 -5.94
CA ILE A 426 -7.18 -2.42 -6.25
C ILE A 426 -7.69 -1.59 -7.43
N LEU A 427 -8.33 -2.20 -8.42
CA LEU A 427 -8.96 -1.46 -9.51
C LEU A 427 -10.02 -0.49 -8.99
N GLU A 428 -10.89 -0.92 -8.07
CA GLU A 428 -11.91 -0.06 -7.48
C GLU A 428 -11.28 1.05 -6.62
N THR A 429 -10.23 0.73 -5.86
CA THR A 429 -9.45 1.72 -5.11
C THR A 429 -8.81 2.75 -6.03
N PHE A 430 -8.25 2.29 -7.13
CA PHE A 430 -7.60 3.15 -8.13
C PHE A 430 -8.61 4.13 -8.76
N LYS A 431 -9.78 3.62 -9.19
CA LYS A 431 -10.90 4.44 -9.69
C LYS A 431 -11.36 5.48 -8.66
N THR A 432 -11.51 5.07 -7.40
CA THR A 432 -11.94 5.97 -6.31
C THR A 432 -10.91 7.07 -6.06
N ASN A 433 -9.62 6.77 -6.07
CA ASN A 433 -8.57 7.78 -5.87
C ASN A 433 -8.54 8.80 -7.03
N ILE A 434 -8.73 8.35 -8.25
CA ILE A 434 -8.89 9.24 -9.41
C ILE A 434 -10.11 10.16 -9.20
N GLN A 435 -11.25 9.60 -8.77
CA GLN A 435 -12.45 10.39 -8.47
C GLN A 435 -12.22 11.42 -7.37
N VAL A 436 -11.58 11.03 -6.26
CA VAL A 436 -11.25 11.94 -5.14
C VAL A 436 -10.31 13.05 -5.61
N TYR A 437 -9.29 12.74 -6.41
CA TYR A 437 -8.40 13.76 -6.98
C TYR A 437 -9.18 14.81 -7.78
N PHE A 438 -10.09 14.37 -8.65
CA PHE A 438 -10.95 15.28 -9.41
C PHE A 438 -11.91 16.08 -8.52
N SER A 439 -12.30 15.53 -7.33
CA SER A 439 -13.24 16.19 -6.42
C SER A 439 -12.61 17.18 -5.44
N THR A 440 -11.38 16.95 -4.98
CA THR A 440 -10.78 17.73 -3.88
C THR A 440 -9.66 18.67 -4.30
N GLY A 441 -9.13 18.51 -5.51
CA GLY A 441 -7.88 19.16 -5.93
C GLY A 441 -7.94 20.68 -6.22
N ASN A 442 -9.14 21.27 -6.40
CA ASN A 442 -9.24 22.72 -6.66
C ASN A 442 -10.66 23.25 -6.35
N PRO A 443 -10.82 24.28 -5.47
CA PRO A 443 -12.13 24.91 -5.21
C PRO A 443 -12.85 25.43 -6.47
N SER A 444 -12.10 25.78 -7.53
CA SER A 444 -12.70 26.18 -8.81
C SER A 444 -13.40 25.02 -9.53
N TYR A 445 -13.06 23.75 -9.22
CA TYR A 445 -13.71 22.59 -9.82
C TYR A 445 -15.12 22.36 -9.28
N ALA A 446 -15.34 22.51 -7.98
CA ALA A 446 -16.67 22.39 -7.40
C ALA A 446 -17.63 23.41 -8.03
N GLN A 447 -17.16 24.64 -8.25
CA GLN A 447 -17.92 25.68 -8.95
C GLN A 447 -18.14 25.34 -10.42
N SER A 448 -17.13 24.83 -11.10
CA SER A 448 -17.25 24.39 -12.51
C SER A 448 -18.19 23.19 -12.64
N ALA A 449 -18.13 22.22 -11.72
CA ALA A 449 -19.03 21.08 -11.66
C ALA A 449 -20.49 21.50 -11.47
N GLN A 450 -20.77 22.41 -10.55
CA GLN A 450 -22.11 22.98 -10.37
C GLN A 450 -22.59 23.70 -11.63
N THR A 451 -21.74 24.48 -12.28
CA THR A 451 -22.04 25.18 -13.53
C THR A 451 -22.39 24.20 -14.66
N ILE A 452 -21.63 23.09 -14.77
CA ILE A 452 -21.91 22.01 -15.74
C ILE A 452 -23.27 21.37 -15.47
N VAL A 453 -23.57 21.03 -14.20
CA VAL A 453 -24.86 20.43 -13.85
C VAL A 453 -26.02 21.41 -14.13
N HIS A 454 -25.86 22.68 -13.81
CA HIS A 454 -26.87 23.69 -14.18
C HIS A 454 -27.07 23.80 -15.70
N ALA A 455 -25.99 23.73 -16.49
CA ALA A 455 -26.09 23.74 -17.95
C ALA A 455 -26.80 22.47 -18.48
N ILE A 456 -26.50 21.28 -17.89
CA ILE A 456 -27.20 20.02 -18.19
C ILE A 456 -28.69 20.13 -17.88
N LEU A 457 -29.08 20.56 -16.67
CA LEU A 457 -30.49 20.69 -16.28
C LEU A 457 -31.26 21.70 -17.14
N ALA A 458 -30.55 22.68 -17.69
CA ALA A 458 -31.12 23.68 -18.59
C ALA A 458 -31.10 23.27 -20.08
N GLY A 459 -30.56 22.12 -20.46
CA GLY A 459 -30.48 21.65 -21.83
C GLY A 459 -29.46 22.40 -22.71
N ARG A 460 -28.49 23.10 -22.11
CA ARG A 460 -27.53 23.96 -22.84
C ARG A 460 -26.29 23.18 -23.28
N THR A 461 -26.43 22.32 -24.28
CA THR A 461 -25.39 21.38 -24.77
C THR A 461 -24.07 22.06 -25.16
N ASN A 462 -24.15 23.22 -25.87
CA ASN A 462 -22.95 23.96 -26.24
C ASN A 462 -22.15 24.46 -25.03
N GLU A 463 -22.85 24.93 -23.98
CA GLU A 463 -22.20 25.35 -22.74
C GLU A 463 -21.57 24.19 -22.00
N VAL A 464 -22.25 23.04 -21.91
CA VAL A 464 -21.71 21.79 -21.36
C VAL A 464 -20.44 21.40 -22.10
N SER A 465 -20.46 21.41 -23.46
CA SER A 465 -19.29 21.08 -24.28
C SER A 465 -18.11 22.01 -24.00
N VAL A 466 -18.34 23.33 -23.98
CA VAL A 466 -17.28 24.33 -23.70
C VAL A 466 -16.69 24.15 -22.31
N LEU A 467 -17.52 23.94 -21.29
CA LEU A 467 -17.07 23.74 -19.90
C LEU A 467 -16.28 22.45 -19.75
N LEU A 468 -16.74 21.34 -20.35
CA LEU A 468 -16.01 20.08 -20.35
C LEU A 468 -14.66 20.20 -21.08
N LYS A 469 -14.60 20.84 -22.26
CA LYS A 469 -13.35 21.12 -22.98
C LYS A 469 -12.38 21.96 -22.14
N THR A 470 -12.88 22.95 -21.43
CA THR A 470 -12.07 23.81 -20.58
C THR A 470 -11.45 23.01 -19.42
N LEU A 471 -12.23 22.14 -18.79
CA LEU A 471 -11.73 21.25 -17.77
C LEU A 471 -10.72 20.25 -18.34
N LEU A 472 -11.01 19.59 -19.46
CA LEU A 472 -10.09 18.66 -20.11
C LEU A 472 -8.75 19.33 -20.47
N ARG A 473 -8.76 20.57 -20.97
CA ARG A 473 -7.54 21.32 -21.29
C ARG A 473 -6.70 21.66 -20.05
N GLY A 474 -7.32 21.86 -18.92
CA GLY A 474 -6.64 22.07 -17.63
C GLY A 474 -5.95 20.80 -17.09
N PHE A 475 -6.43 19.62 -17.51
CA PHE A 475 -5.89 18.31 -17.09
C PHE A 475 -4.80 17.77 -18.01
N VAL A 476 -4.74 18.20 -19.26
CA VAL A 476 -3.82 17.65 -20.26
C VAL A 476 -2.81 18.72 -20.66
N SER A 477 -1.54 18.51 -20.33
CA SER A 477 -0.45 19.41 -20.67
C SER A 477 -0.27 19.56 -22.20
N VAL A 478 0.13 20.76 -22.65
CA VAL A 478 0.16 21.20 -24.06
C VAL A 478 1.23 20.50 -24.92
N ARG A 479 2.03 19.55 -24.42
CA ARG A 479 3.25 19.11 -25.11
C ARG A 479 3.22 17.79 -25.89
N ASP A 480 2.15 16.98 -25.82
CA ASP A 480 2.16 15.68 -26.51
C ASP A 480 0.91 15.43 -27.35
N THR A 481 0.96 15.92 -28.58
CA THR A 481 -0.06 15.69 -29.63
C THR A 481 0.27 14.49 -30.52
N ALA A 482 0.99 13.50 -30.07
CA ALA A 482 1.31 12.34 -30.92
C ALA A 482 1.00 11.02 -30.16
N THR A 483 0.06 10.28 -30.73
CA THR A 483 -0.24 8.86 -30.55
C THR A 483 -1.15 8.43 -29.39
N LYS A 484 -2.35 7.96 -29.77
CA LYS A 484 -3.39 7.23 -29.02
C LYS A 484 -4.16 8.01 -27.95
N ALA A 485 -5.40 8.26 -28.27
CA ALA A 485 -6.38 8.96 -27.45
C ALA A 485 -6.88 8.12 -26.26
N PRO A 486 -7.24 8.75 -25.11
CA PRO A 486 -7.84 8.08 -23.94
C PRO A 486 -9.13 7.35 -24.29
N SER A 487 -9.40 6.20 -23.62
CA SER A 487 -10.58 5.39 -23.87
C SER A 487 -11.82 5.87 -23.10
N GLU A 488 -12.98 5.32 -23.42
CA GLU A 488 -14.29 5.62 -22.85
C GLU A 488 -14.30 5.60 -21.30
N ASN A 489 -13.55 4.67 -20.68
CA ASN A 489 -13.47 4.54 -19.22
C ASN A 489 -12.78 5.70 -18.50
N PHE A 490 -11.81 6.37 -19.15
CA PHE A 490 -11.18 7.57 -18.61
C PHE A 490 -12.20 8.72 -18.51
N TYR A 491 -12.94 8.95 -19.58
CA TYR A 491 -13.95 10.01 -19.61
C TYR A 491 -15.12 9.71 -18.68
N HIS A 492 -15.45 8.43 -18.52
CA HIS A 492 -16.41 7.99 -17.52
C HIS A 492 -15.94 8.34 -16.09
N GLY A 493 -14.67 8.05 -15.75
CA GLY A 493 -14.06 8.45 -14.48
C GLY A 493 -14.01 9.97 -14.30
N PHE A 494 -13.68 10.71 -15.35
CA PHE A 494 -13.65 12.18 -15.38
C PHE A 494 -15.03 12.78 -15.09
N LEU A 495 -16.09 12.31 -15.76
CA LEU A 495 -17.46 12.75 -15.51
C LEU A 495 -17.94 12.34 -14.11
N ASN A 496 -17.61 11.14 -13.64
CA ASN A 496 -17.91 10.70 -12.28
C ASN A 496 -17.31 11.67 -11.24
N GLY A 497 -16.08 12.13 -11.46
CA GLY A 497 -15.45 13.15 -10.62
C GLY A 497 -16.23 14.47 -10.61
N ILE A 498 -16.62 14.97 -11.78
CA ILE A 498 -17.41 16.20 -11.90
C ILE A 498 -18.74 16.09 -11.16
N PHE A 499 -19.52 15.04 -11.40
CA PHE A 499 -20.84 14.90 -10.77
C PHE A 499 -20.77 14.67 -9.26
N SER A 500 -19.72 14.01 -8.78
CA SER A 500 -19.49 13.85 -7.33
C SER A 500 -19.20 15.18 -6.62
N CYS A 501 -18.70 16.19 -7.35
CA CYS A 501 -18.41 17.53 -6.81
C CYS A 501 -19.59 18.51 -6.87
N ALA A 502 -20.66 18.15 -7.55
CA ALA A 502 -21.80 19.04 -7.77
C ALA A 502 -22.69 19.24 -6.51
N GLY A 503 -22.36 18.56 -5.40
CA GLY A 503 -23.04 18.72 -4.11
C GLY A 503 -24.52 18.35 -4.16
N SER A 504 -25.38 19.17 -3.59
CA SER A 504 -26.83 18.92 -3.51
C SER A 504 -27.57 18.95 -4.85
N LEU A 505 -26.93 19.40 -5.93
CA LEU A 505 -27.53 19.39 -7.27
C LEU A 505 -27.64 17.98 -7.86
N VAL A 506 -26.83 17.03 -7.37
CA VAL A 506 -26.80 15.64 -7.82
C VAL A 506 -27.16 14.73 -6.65
N SER A 507 -28.30 14.08 -6.77
CA SER A 507 -28.76 13.09 -5.79
C SER A 507 -28.98 11.73 -6.47
N ASN A 508 -28.99 10.66 -5.68
CA ASN A 508 -29.13 9.28 -6.19
C ASN A 508 -28.23 8.96 -7.38
N TYR A 509 -26.99 9.47 -7.30
CA TYR A 509 -25.98 9.27 -8.33
C TYR A 509 -25.62 7.79 -8.46
N LYS A 510 -25.57 7.28 -9.70
CA LYS A 510 -25.15 5.92 -10.01
C LYS A 510 -24.26 5.92 -11.24
N SER A 511 -23.15 5.26 -11.11
CA SER A 511 -22.25 4.88 -12.19
C SER A 511 -22.63 3.46 -12.64
N GLN A 512 -22.83 3.27 -13.94
CA GLN A 512 -23.26 2.01 -14.56
C GLN A 512 -24.51 1.38 -13.91
N PRO A 513 -25.61 2.14 -13.71
CA PRO A 513 -26.83 1.56 -13.19
C PRO A 513 -27.46 0.60 -14.19
N GLU A 514 -28.01 -0.50 -13.69
CA GLU A 514 -28.90 -1.35 -14.48
C GLU A 514 -30.20 -0.56 -14.77
N ALA A 515 -30.46 -0.29 -16.04
CA ALA A 515 -31.61 0.46 -16.47
C ALA A 515 -32.20 -0.15 -17.77
N GLY A 516 -33.48 -0.47 -17.75
CA GLY A 516 -34.14 -1.11 -18.88
C GLY A 516 -33.47 -2.43 -19.28
N ASN A 517 -33.11 -2.57 -20.54
CA ASN A 517 -32.46 -3.75 -21.11
C ASN A 517 -30.92 -3.64 -21.16
N GLY A 518 -30.30 -2.87 -20.26
CA GLY A 518 -28.84 -2.71 -20.22
C GLY A 518 -28.36 -1.81 -19.10
N TYR A 519 -27.10 -1.41 -19.18
CA TYR A 519 -26.45 -0.50 -18.24
C TYR A 519 -26.24 0.86 -18.91
N ALA A 520 -26.65 1.95 -18.24
CA ALA A 520 -26.27 3.30 -18.60
C ALA A 520 -24.90 3.64 -18.01
N ASP A 521 -24.14 4.53 -18.63
CA ASP A 521 -22.85 4.91 -18.07
C ASP A 521 -23.01 5.72 -16.78
N ILE A 522 -23.88 6.73 -16.79
CA ILE A 522 -24.15 7.59 -15.62
C ILE A 522 -25.65 7.88 -15.53
N ALA A 523 -26.20 7.81 -14.32
CA ALA A 523 -27.55 8.30 -14.03
C ALA A 523 -27.59 9.02 -12.67
N PHE A 524 -28.35 10.10 -12.58
CA PHE A 524 -28.59 10.81 -11.34
C PHE A 524 -29.95 11.54 -11.33
N LEU A 525 -30.33 11.99 -10.13
CA LEU A 525 -31.49 12.82 -9.90
C LEU A 525 -31.06 14.23 -9.50
N SER A 526 -31.84 15.22 -9.90
CA SER A 526 -31.74 16.59 -9.40
C SER A 526 -33.09 17.07 -8.90
N GLU A 527 -33.10 17.60 -7.68
CA GLU A 527 -34.27 18.24 -7.12
C GLU A 527 -34.30 19.71 -7.53
N THR A 528 -35.36 20.14 -8.19
CA THR A 528 -35.54 21.50 -8.64
C THR A 528 -36.80 22.11 -8.06
N THR A 529 -36.98 23.44 -8.15
CA THR A 529 -38.20 24.13 -7.72
C THR A 529 -39.43 23.69 -8.51
N THR A 530 -39.24 23.12 -9.72
CA THR A 530 -40.31 22.64 -10.60
C THR A 530 -40.55 21.15 -10.52
N GLY A 531 -39.84 20.45 -9.63
CA GLY A 531 -39.92 19.01 -9.45
C GLY A 531 -38.61 18.27 -9.68
N ARG A 532 -38.70 16.95 -9.63
CA ARG A 532 -37.56 16.04 -9.79
C ARG A 532 -37.22 15.81 -11.27
N ILE A 533 -35.96 15.95 -11.62
CA ILE A 533 -35.44 15.67 -12.96
C ILE A 533 -34.53 14.44 -12.89
N GLY A 534 -34.75 13.47 -13.76
CA GLY A 534 -33.82 12.35 -14.00
C GLY A 534 -32.88 12.67 -15.15
N VAL A 535 -31.61 12.38 -15.01
CA VAL A 535 -30.59 12.58 -16.05
C VAL A 535 -29.90 11.27 -16.33
N VAL A 536 -29.82 10.90 -17.62
CA VAL A 536 -29.02 9.78 -18.12
C VAL A 536 -27.95 10.29 -19.06
N ILE A 537 -26.74 9.78 -18.91
CA ILE A 537 -25.62 10.11 -19.78
C ILE A 537 -25.02 8.83 -20.32
N GLU A 538 -24.84 8.76 -21.63
CA GLU A 538 -24.08 7.73 -22.31
C GLU A 538 -22.84 8.35 -22.90
N ILE A 539 -21.69 7.69 -22.76
CA ILE A 539 -20.38 8.19 -23.15
C ILE A 539 -19.89 7.42 -24.37
N LYS A 540 -19.29 8.10 -25.31
CA LYS A 540 -18.59 7.50 -26.44
C LYS A 540 -17.20 8.09 -26.57
N TYR A 541 -16.32 7.29 -27.11
CA TYR A 541 -14.98 7.68 -27.46
C TYR A 541 -14.75 7.51 -28.97
N CYS A 542 -14.17 8.50 -29.62
CA CYS A 542 -13.73 8.43 -30.99
C CYS A 542 -12.25 8.81 -31.16
N LYS A 543 -11.64 8.24 -32.18
CA LYS A 543 -10.21 8.48 -32.48
C LYS A 543 -10.02 9.76 -33.32
N ASP A 544 -11.02 10.09 -34.13
CA ASP A 544 -11.00 11.24 -35.01
C ASP A 544 -11.94 12.34 -34.45
N PRO A 545 -11.48 13.59 -34.33
CA PRO A 545 -12.34 14.71 -33.95
C PRO A 545 -13.55 14.93 -34.85
N ASP A 546 -13.46 14.55 -36.12
CA ASP A 546 -14.55 14.70 -37.07
C ASP A 546 -15.74 13.76 -36.77
N ASP A 547 -15.49 12.64 -36.05
CA ASP A 547 -16.52 11.68 -35.68
C ASP A 547 -17.29 12.06 -34.38
N LEU A 548 -16.88 13.13 -33.70
CA LEU A 548 -17.40 13.48 -32.36
C LEU A 548 -18.92 13.67 -32.32
N TYR A 549 -19.48 14.36 -33.30
CA TYR A 549 -20.91 14.63 -33.33
C TYR A 549 -21.72 13.35 -33.60
N GLU A 550 -21.27 12.55 -34.56
CA GLU A 550 -21.91 11.28 -34.92
C GLU A 550 -21.87 10.29 -33.73
N ALA A 551 -20.75 10.23 -33.02
CA ALA A 551 -20.62 9.41 -31.82
C ALA A 551 -21.54 9.86 -30.68
N ALA A 552 -21.71 11.17 -30.46
CA ALA A 552 -22.64 11.71 -29.49
C ALA A 552 -24.10 11.39 -29.82
N GLU A 553 -24.50 11.47 -31.09
CA GLU A 553 -25.83 11.08 -31.58
C GLU A 553 -26.06 9.55 -31.43
N ALA A 554 -25.05 8.75 -31.70
CA ALA A 554 -25.10 7.31 -31.50
C ALA A 554 -25.33 6.95 -30.02
N ALA A 555 -24.74 7.71 -29.06
CA ALA A 555 -24.98 7.56 -27.63
C ALA A 555 -26.46 7.85 -27.27
N ILE A 556 -27.05 8.91 -27.80
CA ILE A 556 -28.49 9.19 -27.61
C ILE A 556 -29.36 8.07 -28.19
N SER A 557 -29.03 7.58 -29.36
CA SER A 557 -29.75 6.48 -30.01
C SER A 557 -29.71 5.19 -29.14
N GLN A 558 -28.58 4.94 -28.50
CA GLN A 558 -28.41 3.81 -27.58
C GLN A 558 -29.32 3.96 -26.34
N ILE A 559 -29.44 5.16 -25.76
CA ILE A 559 -30.32 5.43 -24.62
C ILE A 559 -31.79 5.13 -24.98
N HIS A 560 -32.23 5.62 -26.14
CA HIS A 560 -33.59 5.37 -26.62
C HIS A 560 -33.88 3.88 -26.88
N GLY A 561 -32.91 3.18 -27.48
CA GLY A 561 -33.05 1.75 -27.82
C GLY A 561 -33.09 0.81 -26.62
N LYS A 562 -32.47 1.18 -25.50
CA LYS A 562 -32.40 0.36 -24.29
C LYS A 562 -33.49 0.64 -23.24
N GLY A 563 -34.35 1.64 -23.45
CA GLY A 563 -35.52 1.90 -22.61
C GLY A 563 -35.20 2.37 -21.18
N TYR A 564 -34.17 3.20 -21.00
CA TYR A 564 -33.75 3.71 -19.68
C TYR A 564 -34.80 4.58 -18.96
N GLY A 565 -35.88 4.98 -19.65
CA GLY A 565 -36.98 5.76 -19.09
C GLY A 565 -37.70 5.10 -17.90
N ALA A 566 -37.87 3.78 -17.96
CA ALA A 566 -38.58 3.04 -16.92
C ALA A 566 -37.90 3.08 -15.55
N TYR A 567 -36.59 3.27 -15.50
CA TYR A 567 -35.85 3.46 -14.24
C TYR A 567 -36.31 4.73 -13.51
N PHE A 568 -36.46 5.84 -14.24
CA PHE A 568 -36.86 7.12 -13.66
C PHE A 568 -38.36 7.22 -13.38
N ASP A 569 -39.20 6.45 -14.10
CA ASP A 569 -40.63 6.38 -13.80
C ASP A 569 -40.87 5.79 -12.40
N LYS A 570 -40.12 4.75 -12.03
CA LYS A 570 -40.13 4.17 -10.67
C LYS A 570 -39.68 5.15 -9.58
N LEU A 571 -38.89 6.16 -9.94
CA LEU A 571 -38.37 7.18 -9.03
C LEU A 571 -39.22 8.47 -9.02
N GLY A 572 -40.33 8.48 -9.77
CA GLY A 572 -41.27 9.60 -9.82
C GLY A 572 -40.71 10.86 -10.47
N CYS A 573 -39.91 10.73 -11.56
CA CYS A 573 -39.34 11.83 -12.28
C CYS A 573 -40.27 12.28 -13.42
N PRO A 574 -40.90 13.46 -13.33
CA PRO A 574 -41.76 13.98 -14.41
C PRO A 574 -40.99 14.42 -15.65
N ARG A 575 -39.69 14.74 -15.51
CA ARG A 575 -38.84 15.14 -16.62
C ARG A 575 -37.59 14.27 -16.64
N LYS A 576 -37.21 13.79 -17.83
CA LYS A 576 -36.10 12.87 -18.04
C LYS A 576 -35.21 13.39 -19.16
N LEU A 577 -34.05 13.90 -18.80
CA LEU A 577 -33.04 14.40 -19.75
C LEU A 577 -32.07 13.28 -20.11
N VAL A 578 -31.75 13.20 -21.39
CA VAL A 578 -30.73 12.28 -21.91
C VAL A 578 -29.62 13.03 -22.58
N TYR A 579 -28.41 12.57 -22.36
CA TYR A 579 -27.20 13.18 -22.89
C TYR A 579 -26.32 12.12 -23.55
N GLY A 580 -25.90 12.37 -24.79
CA GLY A 580 -24.80 11.69 -25.45
C GLY A 580 -23.57 12.58 -25.40
N ILE A 581 -22.50 12.10 -24.80
CA ILE A 581 -21.24 12.82 -24.70
C ILE A 581 -20.15 12.00 -25.39
N ALA A 582 -19.62 12.50 -26.48
CA ALA A 582 -18.48 11.90 -27.17
C ALA A 582 -17.21 12.68 -26.90
N PHE A 583 -16.12 11.95 -26.65
CA PHE A 583 -14.79 12.51 -26.38
C PHE A 583 -13.78 12.08 -27.43
N CYS A 584 -12.89 13.00 -27.77
CA CYS A 584 -11.71 12.76 -28.57
C CYS A 584 -10.57 13.62 -28.03
N ARG A 585 -9.62 13.01 -27.32
CA ARG A 585 -8.50 13.73 -26.68
C ARG A 585 -8.99 14.85 -25.73
N LYS A 586 -8.73 16.12 -26.06
CA LYS A 586 -9.14 17.33 -25.32
C LYS A 586 -10.43 17.94 -25.82
N ASP A 587 -11.08 17.29 -26.75
CA ASP A 587 -12.29 17.78 -27.38
C ASP A 587 -13.49 16.90 -27.08
N CYS A 588 -14.68 17.45 -27.09
CA CYS A 588 -15.91 16.69 -26.92
C CYS A 588 -17.07 17.31 -27.67
N ALA A 589 -18.03 16.48 -28.05
CA ALA A 589 -19.34 16.91 -28.52
C ALA A 589 -20.41 16.43 -27.53
N VAL A 590 -21.44 17.25 -27.36
CA VAL A 590 -22.56 16.96 -26.46
C VAL A 590 -23.86 17.13 -27.20
N THR A 591 -24.67 16.08 -27.21
CA THR A 591 -26.03 16.13 -27.73
C THR A 591 -27.01 15.80 -26.57
N SER A 592 -28.25 16.25 -26.69
CA SER A 592 -29.26 16.00 -25.65
C SER A 592 -30.65 15.76 -26.26
N GLY A 593 -31.47 15.08 -25.45
CA GLY A 593 -32.88 14.84 -25.75
C GLY A 593 -33.68 14.69 -24.48
N GLU A 594 -34.96 14.43 -24.62
CA GLU A 594 -35.86 14.09 -23.52
C GLU A 594 -36.57 12.75 -23.81
N LEU A 595 -36.76 11.94 -22.77
CA LEU A 595 -37.56 10.72 -22.88
C LEU A 595 -39.03 11.03 -22.60
N PRO A 596 -39.95 10.48 -23.39
CA PRO A 596 -41.39 10.66 -23.18
C PRO A 596 -41.83 10.02 -21.84
N HIS A 597 -42.96 10.50 -21.31
CA HIS A 597 -43.61 9.89 -20.14
C HIS A 597 -44.10 8.49 -20.51
N GLY A 598 -43.70 7.45 -19.74
CA GLY A 598 -44.19 6.08 -19.88
C GLY A 598 -43.52 5.24 -20.97
N SER A 599 -42.27 5.53 -21.34
CA SER A 599 -41.46 4.72 -22.28
C SER A 599 -40.44 3.85 -21.55
#